data_07dc0dde8ef3c75c1a84e35aab410c25
#
_entry.id   07dc0dde8ef3c75c1a84e35aab410c25
#
_cell.length_a   1.000
_cell.length_b   1.000
_cell.length_c   1.000
_cell.angle_alpha   90.00
_cell.angle_beta   90.00
_cell.angle_gamma   90.00
#
_symmetry.space_group_name_H-M   'P 1'
#
loop_
_entity.id
_entity.type
_entity.pdbx_description
1 polymer ?
#
loop_
_entity_poly.entity_id
_entity_poly.type
_entity_poly.pdbx_seq_one_letter_code
_entity_poly.pdbx_strand_id
1 'polypeptide(L)'
;MSQFDRSVREDVEGADGAGEAAGNGGVATPRTEERIPPADVFSVLGNDTRVDILQALLELGADEEPVSFTDLFERVDIEDSANFNYHLRKLTGHFVKQTEDGYAFRYPGRKVVSSIFTGTLTERAQLGFFPVTGSCYDCDGSLHGWYVDDTLTVGCTECGTIQVSYPFPSGGLDDRTTDDLMQAFHHYVRHHYCLAADGVCPECTGSVDTSLVRDPDRDDLDVAVRHVCSRCGYQLQSTVGVTLLDDAHVLVFHSERGVDLNTEPFWHFDWCVSDRHTEVVSEDPLEVELTLECGGDELRVLVDDDVTVTDTAVVEHLSN
;
A
#
# COMPACT_ATOMS: atom_id res chain seq x y z
N MET A 1 -33.69 2.95 -1.18
CA MET A 1 -33.16 1.89 -0.29
C MET A 1 -32.97 0.69 -1.19
N SER A 2 -31.72 0.43 -1.58
CA SER A 2 -31.37 -0.51 -2.64
C SER A 2 -31.36 -1.96 -2.12
N GLN A 3 -31.50 -2.90 -3.04
CA GLN A 3 -31.42 -4.36 -2.82
C GLN A 3 -30.16 -4.82 -2.03
N PHE A 4 -29.13 -3.96 -1.95
CA PHE A 4 -27.89 -4.17 -1.20
C PHE A 4 -28.10 -4.30 0.32
N ASP A 5 -29.15 -3.68 0.88
CA ASP A 5 -29.40 -3.64 2.34
C ASP A 5 -30.04 -4.93 2.89
N ARG A 6 -30.57 -5.82 2.04
CA ARG A 6 -31.30 -7.01 2.48
C ARG A 6 -30.41 -8.25 2.61
N SER A 7 -29.48 -8.48 1.68
CA SER A 7 -28.59 -9.64 1.72
C SER A 7 -27.54 -9.57 2.82
N VAL A 8 -27.06 -8.36 3.14
CA VAL A 8 -26.09 -8.14 4.22
C VAL A 8 -26.69 -8.40 5.60
N ARG A 9 -28.00 -8.17 5.79
CA ARG A 9 -28.67 -8.44 7.08
C ARG A 9 -28.87 -9.92 7.35
N GLU A 10 -29.17 -10.72 6.35
CA GLU A 10 -29.38 -12.17 6.52
C GLU A 10 -28.07 -12.90 6.87
N ASP A 11 -26.92 -12.44 6.35
CA ASP A 11 -25.59 -13.00 6.66
C ASP A 11 -25.10 -12.65 8.08
N VAL A 12 -25.58 -11.53 8.65
CA VAL A 12 -25.14 -11.05 9.98
C VAL A 12 -26.01 -11.62 11.12
N GLU A 13 -27.29 -11.88 10.90
CA GLU A 13 -28.22 -12.40 11.93
C GLU A 13 -27.96 -13.88 12.30
N GLY A 14 -27.14 -14.61 11.51
CA GLY A 14 -26.76 -16.01 11.80
C GLY A 14 -25.57 -16.21 12.77
N ALA A 15 -24.97 -15.14 13.29
CA ALA A 15 -23.69 -15.18 14.03
C ALA A 15 -23.79 -15.09 15.57
N ASP A 16 -24.97 -15.24 16.16
CA ASP A 16 -25.16 -15.18 17.61
C ASP A 16 -24.72 -16.48 18.31
N GLY A 17 -23.46 -16.55 18.73
CA GLY A 17 -22.90 -17.64 19.51
C GLY A 17 -21.74 -17.20 20.41
N ALA A 18 -21.99 -17.15 21.70
CA ALA A 18 -21.21 -16.56 22.78
C ALA A 18 -19.76 -17.03 22.94
N GLY A 19 -18.86 -16.10 23.29
CA GLY A 19 -17.54 -16.35 23.86
C GLY A 19 -16.98 -15.10 24.53
N GLU A 20 -17.00 -15.06 25.87
CA GLU A 20 -16.40 -14.01 26.68
C GLU A 20 -14.87 -14.05 26.60
N ALA A 21 -14.23 -12.94 26.30
CA ALA A 21 -12.85 -12.65 26.66
C ALA A 21 -12.71 -11.19 27.04
N ALA A 22 -12.29 -10.94 28.29
CA ALA A 22 -12.11 -9.64 28.88
C ALA A 22 -10.76 -9.00 28.47
N GLY A 23 -10.78 -7.67 28.22
CA GLY A 23 -9.59 -6.84 28.30
C GLY A 23 -9.38 -5.89 27.12
N ASN A 24 -9.80 -4.70 27.29
CA ASN A 24 -9.58 -3.41 26.65
C ASN A 24 -10.84 -2.85 25.96
N GLY A 25 -11.25 -1.69 26.41
CA GLY A 25 -12.48 -0.93 26.21
C GLY A 25 -13.16 -0.80 24.84
N GLY A 26 -13.01 -1.74 23.93
CA GLY A 26 -13.77 -1.81 22.68
C GLY A 26 -14.78 -2.96 22.75
N VAL A 27 -16.01 -2.70 22.30
CA VAL A 27 -17.02 -3.75 22.13
C VAL A 27 -16.52 -4.73 21.08
N ALA A 28 -16.06 -5.91 21.52
CA ALA A 28 -15.68 -6.99 20.61
C ALA A 28 -16.96 -7.49 19.89
N THR A 29 -17.04 -7.25 18.60
CA THR A 29 -18.08 -7.84 17.76
C THR A 29 -17.83 -9.37 17.67
N PRO A 30 -18.85 -10.21 17.87
CA PRO A 30 -18.70 -11.66 17.71
C PRO A 30 -18.12 -11.99 16.34
N ARG A 31 -17.03 -12.76 16.30
CA ARG A 31 -16.36 -13.15 15.06
C ARG A 31 -16.31 -14.67 14.95
N THR A 32 -16.90 -15.21 13.88
CA THR A 32 -16.76 -16.62 13.53
C THR A 32 -15.61 -16.75 12.53
N GLU A 33 -14.62 -17.59 12.84
CA GLU A 33 -13.51 -17.91 11.94
C GLU A 33 -13.54 -19.38 11.52
N GLU A 34 -13.60 -19.61 10.21
CA GLU A 34 -13.26 -20.90 9.62
C GLU A 34 -11.84 -20.80 9.03
N ARG A 35 -10.93 -21.64 9.51
CA ARG A 35 -9.55 -21.72 9.01
C ARG A 35 -9.40 -22.85 8.02
N ILE A 36 -9.11 -22.51 6.76
CA ILE A 36 -8.82 -23.47 5.71
C ILE A 36 -7.29 -23.66 5.65
N PRO A 37 -6.77 -24.90 5.60
CA PRO A 37 -5.35 -25.12 5.44
C PRO A 37 -4.81 -24.46 4.16
N PRO A 38 -3.68 -23.73 4.21
CA PRO A 38 -3.13 -23.05 3.03
C PRO A 38 -2.88 -23.99 1.84
N ALA A 39 -2.40 -25.23 2.10
CA ALA A 39 -2.18 -26.20 1.05
C ALA A 39 -3.46 -26.54 0.27
N ASP A 40 -4.61 -26.61 0.93
CA ASP A 40 -5.89 -26.90 0.29
C ASP A 40 -6.30 -25.74 -0.63
N VAL A 41 -6.11 -24.49 -0.17
CA VAL A 41 -6.40 -23.28 -0.97
C VAL A 41 -5.52 -23.24 -2.22
N PHE A 42 -4.21 -23.41 -2.06
CA PHE A 42 -3.27 -23.39 -3.21
C PHE A 42 -3.50 -24.56 -4.16
N SER A 43 -3.88 -25.74 -3.67
CA SER A 43 -4.20 -26.89 -4.50
C SER A 43 -5.40 -26.62 -5.44
N VAL A 44 -6.32 -25.76 -5.00
CA VAL A 44 -7.44 -25.33 -5.86
C VAL A 44 -6.96 -24.48 -7.02
N LEU A 45 -5.94 -23.65 -6.86
CA LEU A 45 -5.38 -22.79 -7.93
C LEU A 45 -4.41 -23.54 -8.87
N GLY A 46 -3.82 -24.64 -8.44
CA GLY A 46 -2.83 -25.40 -9.23
C GLY A 46 -3.44 -26.20 -10.37
N ASN A 47 -4.29 -25.56 -11.22
CA ASN A 47 -4.89 -26.18 -12.40
C ASN A 47 -5.29 -25.10 -13.41
N ASP A 48 -4.85 -25.24 -14.64
CA ASP A 48 -5.01 -24.24 -15.70
C ASP A 48 -6.49 -23.86 -15.92
N THR A 49 -7.38 -24.84 -16.09
CA THR A 49 -8.82 -24.59 -16.30
C THR A 49 -9.43 -23.73 -15.18
N ARG A 50 -8.97 -23.89 -13.94
CA ARG A 50 -9.49 -23.09 -12.81
C ARG A 50 -8.99 -21.66 -12.83
N VAL A 51 -7.76 -21.46 -13.28
CA VAL A 51 -7.20 -20.11 -13.55
C VAL A 51 -7.97 -19.47 -14.69
N ASP A 52 -8.21 -20.21 -15.79
CA ASP A 52 -8.98 -19.72 -16.95
C ASP A 52 -10.41 -19.30 -16.54
N ILE A 53 -11.07 -20.07 -15.67
CA ILE A 53 -12.40 -19.72 -15.13
C ILE A 53 -12.34 -18.40 -14.34
N LEU A 54 -11.32 -18.19 -13.51
CA LEU A 54 -11.17 -16.95 -12.75
C LEU A 54 -10.89 -15.75 -13.69
N GLN A 55 -10.10 -15.95 -14.74
CA GLN A 55 -9.85 -14.91 -15.75
C GLN A 55 -11.13 -14.59 -16.53
N ALA A 56 -11.85 -15.62 -16.98
CA ALA A 56 -13.11 -15.44 -17.69
C ALA A 56 -14.18 -14.70 -16.85
N LEU A 57 -14.24 -14.96 -15.54
CA LEU A 57 -15.11 -14.21 -14.63
C LEU A 57 -14.80 -12.71 -14.65
N LEU A 58 -13.52 -12.32 -14.65
CA LEU A 58 -13.13 -10.92 -14.71
C LEU A 58 -13.47 -10.29 -16.06
N GLU A 59 -13.15 -10.98 -17.17
CA GLU A 59 -13.43 -10.51 -18.53
C GLU A 59 -14.93 -10.31 -18.79
N LEU A 60 -15.77 -11.11 -18.13
CA LEU A 60 -17.23 -11.03 -18.22
C LEU A 60 -17.85 -10.06 -17.20
N GLY A 61 -17.05 -9.35 -16.41
CA GLY A 61 -17.52 -8.32 -15.50
C GLY A 61 -18.13 -8.84 -14.20
N ALA A 62 -17.69 -10.01 -13.71
CA ALA A 62 -18.18 -10.60 -12.44
C ALA A 62 -17.92 -9.76 -11.18
N ASP A 63 -17.20 -8.64 -11.32
CA ASP A 63 -17.01 -7.63 -10.27
C ASP A 63 -18.26 -6.74 -10.12
N GLU A 64 -18.99 -6.52 -11.21
CA GLU A 64 -20.17 -5.64 -11.25
C GLU A 64 -21.45 -6.44 -11.10
N GLU A 65 -21.61 -7.51 -11.90
CA GLU A 65 -22.81 -8.36 -11.92
C GLU A 65 -22.43 -9.84 -11.97
N PRO A 66 -23.21 -10.75 -11.33
CA PRO A 66 -22.98 -12.19 -11.44
C PRO A 66 -23.08 -12.69 -12.88
N VAL A 67 -22.12 -13.53 -13.28
CA VAL A 67 -22.04 -14.12 -14.63
C VAL A 67 -22.77 -15.46 -14.68
N SER A 68 -23.60 -15.67 -15.71
CA SER A 68 -24.33 -16.93 -15.87
C SER A 68 -23.37 -18.12 -16.12
N PHE A 69 -23.83 -19.34 -15.79
CA PHE A 69 -23.08 -20.56 -16.09
C PHE A 69 -22.78 -20.70 -17.59
N THR A 70 -23.76 -20.34 -18.43
CA THR A 70 -23.65 -20.49 -19.89
C THR A 70 -22.59 -19.55 -20.45
N ASP A 71 -22.63 -18.27 -20.11
CA ASP A 71 -21.66 -17.28 -20.59
C ASP A 71 -20.24 -17.63 -20.14
N LEU A 72 -20.09 -18.09 -18.90
CA LEU A 72 -18.81 -18.49 -18.36
C LEU A 72 -18.28 -19.77 -19.03
N PHE A 73 -19.13 -20.76 -19.31
CA PHE A 73 -18.78 -21.97 -20.00
C PHE A 73 -18.35 -21.70 -21.45
N GLU A 74 -19.06 -20.82 -22.17
CA GLU A 74 -18.72 -20.44 -23.54
C GLU A 74 -17.41 -19.64 -23.63
N ARG A 75 -17.01 -18.98 -22.55
CA ARG A 75 -15.79 -18.16 -22.52
C ARG A 75 -14.51 -18.97 -22.25
N VAL A 76 -14.62 -20.11 -21.56
CA VAL A 76 -13.49 -20.99 -21.23
C VAL A 76 -13.33 -22.06 -22.30
N ASP A 77 -12.09 -22.32 -22.77
CA ASP A 77 -11.79 -23.34 -23.77
C ASP A 77 -11.87 -24.76 -23.17
N ILE A 78 -13.10 -25.24 -23.00
CA ILE A 78 -13.40 -26.58 -22.47
C ILE A 78 -14.68 -27.15 -23.13
N GLU A 79 -14.57 -28.32 -23.75
CA GLU A 79 -15.67 -28.93 -24.51
C GLU A 79 -16.72 -29.63 -23.61
N ASP A 80 -16.28 -30.20 -22.48
CA ASP A 80 -17.14 -30.97 -21.58
C ASP A 80 -17.68 -30.13 -20.43
N SER A 81 -18.99 -29.87 -20.46
CA SER A 81 -19.68 -29.10 -19.43
C SER A 81 -19.69 -29.77 -18.06
N ALA A 82 -19.59 -31.11 -17.97
CA ALA A 82 -19.48 -31.80 -16.70
C ALA A 82 -18.10 -31.59 -16.06
N ASN A 83 -17.04 -31.61 -16.89
CA ASN A 83 -15.69 -31.28 -16.46
C ASN A 83 -15.56 -29.81 -16.05
N PHE A 84 -16.13 -28.90 -16.85
CA PHE A 84 -16.20 -27.48 -16.50
C PHE A 84 -16.89 -27.27 -15.12
N ASN A 85 -18.07 -27.84 -14.94
CA ASN A 85 -18.81 -27.75 -13.68
C ASN A 85 -18.01 -28.32 -12.49
N TYR A 86 -17.24 -29.39 -12.69
CA TYR A 86 -16.36 -29.91 -11.66
C TYR A 86 -15.32 -28.86 -11.23
N HIS A 87 -14.66 -28.19 -12.17
CA HIS A 87 -13.66 -27.15 -11.84
C HIS A 87 -14.29 -25.92 -11.21
N LEU A 88 -15.44 -25.46 -11.72
CA LEU A 88 -16.17 -24.33 -11.15
C LEU A 88 -16.64 -24.60 -9.70
N ARG A 89 -17.11 -25.82 -9.43
CA ARG A 89 -17.46 -26.24 -8.05
C ARG A 89 -16.27 -26.24 -7.11
N LYS A 90 -15.06 -26.56 -7.58
CA LYS A 90 -13.84 -26.49 -6.78
C LYS A 90 -13.45 -25.06 -6.42
N LEU A 91 -13.76 -24.10 -7.25
CA LEU A 91 -13.53 -22.67 -6.98
C LEU A 91 -14.61 -22.09 -6.05
N THR A 92 -15.86 -22.65 -6.14
CA THR A 92 -16.99 -22.18 -5.35
C THR A 92 -16.76 -22.40 -3.86
N GLY A 93 -17.04 -21.36 -3.06
CA GLY A 93 -16.78 -21.35 -1.62
C GLY A 93 -15.40 -20.82 -1.24
N HIS A 94 -14.37 -20.98 -2.09
CA HIS A 94 -13.03 -20.45 -1.86
C HIS A 94 -12.82 -19.08 -2.54
N PHE A 95 -12.95 -19.05 -3.86
CA PHE A 95 -12.64 -17.90 -4.71
C PHE A 95 -13.87 -17.32 -5.41
N VAL A 96 -14.90 -18.14 -5.57
CA VAL A 96 -16.13 -17.81 -6.27
C VAL A 96 -17.31 -18.05 -5.35
N LYS A 97 -18.32 -17.21 -5.41
CA LYS A 97 -19.65 -17.42 -4.79
C LYS A 97 -20.68 -17.69 -5.88
N GLN A 98 -21.59 -18.60 -5.60
CA GLN A 98 -22.78 -18.81 -6.41
C GLN A 98 -23.91 -17.99 -5.82
N THR A 99 -24.62 -17.25 -6.66
CA THR A 99 -25.81 -16.46 -6.34
C THR A 99 -27.02 -17.00 -7.09
N GLU A 100 -28.20 -16.43 -6.91
CA GLU A 100 -29.40 -16.77 -7.68
C GLU A 100 -29.21 -16.43 -9.17
N ASP A 101 -28.47 -15.37 -9.48
CA ASP A 101 -28.28 -14.86 -10.84
C ASP A 101 -27.03 -15.41 -11.55
N GLY A 102 -26.17 -16.18 -10.84
CA GLY A 102 -24.95 -16.74 -11.44
C GLY A 102 -23.76 -16.85 -10.48
N TYR A 103 -22.59 -16.55 -10.99
CA TYR A 103 -21.32 -16.66 -10.28
C TYR A 103 -20.62 -15.31 -10.18
N ALA A 104 -20.09 -14.98 -9.01
CA ALA A 104 -19.33 -13.75 -8.77
C ALA A 104 -18.09 -14.04 -7.92
N PHE A 105 -17.17 -13.10 -7.87
CA PHE A 105 -15.99 -13.23 -7.03
C PHE A 105 -16.32 -13.19 -5.54
N ARG A 106 -15.60 -14.02 -4.78
CA ARG A 106 -15.26 -13.69 -3.40
C ARG A 106 -14.00 -12.82 -3.40
N TYR A 107 -13.79 -12.07 -2.32
CA TYR A 107 -12.60 -11.22 -2.20
C TYR A 107 -11.26 -11.95 -2.48
N PRO A 108 -11.01 -13.19 -1.97
CA PRO A 108 -9.78 -13.92 -2.32
C PRO A 108 -9.65 -14.20 -3.82
N GLY A 109 -10.74 -14.53 -4.51
CA GLY A 109 -10.74 -14.76 -5.95
C GLY A 109 -10.37 -13.50 -6.75
N ARG A 110 -10.92 -12.36 -6.33
CA ARG A 110 -10.57 -11.07 -6.92
C ARG A 110 -9.11 -10.72 -6.73
N LYS A 111 -8.55 -10.97 -5.53
CA LYS A 111 -7.12 -10.75 -5.25
C LYS A 111 -6.21 -11.61 -6.12
N VAL A 112 -6.52 -12.90 -6.29
CA VAL A 112 -5.73 -13.81 -7.14
C VAL A 112 -5.75 -13.36 -8.59
N VAL A 113 -6.93 -13.13 -9.16
CA VAL A 113 -7.03 -12.74 -10.57
C VAL A 113 -6.40 -11.38 -10.81
N SER A 114 -6.55 -10.44 -9.87
CA SER A 114 -5.86 -9.14 -9.92
C SER A 114 -4.35 -9.31 -10.03
N SER A 115 -3.76 -10.18 -9.20
CA SER A 115 -2.31 -10.41 -9.19
C SER A 115 -1.79 -11.04 -10.50
N ILE A 116 -2.65 -11.77 -11.22
CA ILE A 116 -2.33 -12.29 -12.56
C ILE A 116 -2.34 -11.15 -13.59
N PHE A 117 -3.42 -10.34 -13.61
CA PHE A 117 -3.60 -9.27 -14.60
C PHE A 117 -2.64 -8.08 -14.38
N THR A 118 -2.21 -7.84 -13.15
CA THR A 118 -1.18 -6.81 -12.85
C THR A 118 0.25 -7.30 -13.08
N GLY A 119 0.42 -8.53 -13.59
CA GLY A 119 1.75 -9.10 -13.83
C GLY A 119 2.51 -9.50 -12.56
N THR A 120 2.02 -9.18 -11.37
CA THR A 120 2.70 -9.41 -10.08
C THR A 120 3.19 -10.85 -9.90
N LEU A 121 2.44 -11.83 -10.42
CA LEU A 121 2.79 -13.26 -10.33
C LEU A 121 3.34 -13.83 -11.64
N THR A 122 3.15 -13.17 -12.77
CA THR A 122 3.32 -13.74 -14.11
C THR A 122 4.35 -13.02 -14.96
N GLU A 123 4.73 -11.80 -14.62
CA GLU A 123 5.63 -10.97 -15.40
C GLU A 123 6.92 -10.65 -14.63
N ARG A 124 8.00 -10.47 -15.39
CA ARG A 124 9.28 -10.00 -14.90
C ARG A 124 9.73 -8.87 -15.82
N ALA A 125 9.24 -7.67 -15.52
CA ALA A 125 9.58 -6.49 -16.29
C ALA A 125 10.93 -5.91 -15.83
N GLN A 126 11.58 -5.19 -16.73
CA GLN A 126 12.75 -4.36 -16.44
C GLN A 126 12.62 -3.06 -17.22
N LEU A 127 12.91 -1.94 -16.56
CA LEU A 127 12.97 -0.64 -17.18
C LEU A 127 14.35 -0.03 -16.91
N GLY A 128 15.09 0.31 -17.96
CA GLY A 128 16.40 0.95 -17.87
C GLY A 128 16.27 2.38 -17.33
N PHE A 129 17.40 3.05 -17.15
CA PHE A 129 17.44 4.42 -16.65
C PHE A 129 16.64 5.39 -17.52
N PHE A 130 15.80 6.18 -16.89
CA PHE A 130 15.06 7.28 -17.50
C PHE A 130 15.14 8.53 -16.60
N PRO A 131 15.12 9.76 -17.15
CA PRO A 131 15.20 10.97 -16.36
C PRO A 131 13.96 11.14 -15.47
N VAL A 132 14.17 11.64 -14.25
CA VAL A 132 13.13 11.99 -13.28
C VAL A 132 13.32 13.45 -12.88
N THR A 133 12.22 14.16 -12.66
CA THR A 133 12.25 15.55 -12.19
C THR A 133 12.77 15.64 -10.76
N GLY A 134 13.38 16.79 -10.43
CA GLY A 134 14.02 17.03 -9.15
C GLY A 134 15.54 16.95 -9.21
N SER A 135 16.19 17.19 -8.08
CA SER A 135 17.63 17.12 -7.89
C SER A 135 18.00 16.24 -6.70
N CYS A 136 19.20 15.73 -6.71
CA CYS A 136 19.74 14.93 -5.62
C CYS A 136 19.97 15.80 -4.38
N TYR A 137 19.44 15.41 -3.23
CA TYR A 137 19.65 16.13 -1.97
C TYR A 137 21.12 16.13 -1.51
N ASP A 138 21.94 15.22 -2.05
CA ASP A 138 23.33 15.05 -1.63
C ASP A 138 24.34 15.84 -2.50
N CYS A 139 24.09 15.94 -3.81
CA CYS A 139 25.06 16.56 -4.74
C CYS A 139 24.43 17.47 -5.78
N ASP A 140 23.14 17.78 -5.70
CA ASP A 140 22.35 18.55 -6.69
C ASP A 140 22.33 17.95 -8.10
N GLY A 141 22.87 16.74 -8.29
CA GLY A 141 22.89 16.02 -9.56
C GLY A 141 21.51 15.58 -10.03
N SER A 142 21.42 15.18 -11.31
CA SER A 142 20.18 14.78 -11.94
C SER A 142 19.66 13.44 -11.42
N LEU A 143 18.34 13.34 -11.20
CA LEU A 143 17.68 12.12 -10.79
C LEU A 143 17.29 11.24 -11.98
N HIS A 144 17.36 9.94 -11.77
CA HIS A 144 16.94 8.92 -12.72
C HIS A 144 16.09 7.87 -12.01
N GLY A 145 15.10 7.35 -12.75
CA GLY A 145 14.33 6.19 -12.35
C GLY A 145 14.83 4.94 -13.07
N TRP A 146 14.68 3.78 -12.44
CA TRP A 146 14.86 2.45 -13.06
C TRP A 146 14.01 1.42 -12.33
N TYR A 147 13.68 0.34 -13.04
CA TYR A 147 12.88 -0.76 -12.47
C TYR A 147 13.57 -2.10 -12.68
N VAL A 148 13.85 -2.79 -11.60
CA VAL A 148 14.49 -4.11 -11.59
C VAL A 148 13.97 -4.91 -10.39
N ASP A 149 13.75 -6.21 -10.59
CA ASP A 149 13.31 -7.14 -9.54
C ASP A 149 12.11 -6.61 -8.74
N ASP A 150 11.05 -6.25 -9.46
CA ASP A 150 9.78 -5.75 -8.94
C ASP A 150 9.88 -4.47 -8.09
N THR A 151 10.98 -3.72 -8.23
CA THR A 151 11.28 -2.52 -7.48
C THR A 151 11.54 -1.33 -8.39
N LEU A 152 10.76 -0.25 -8.19
CA LEU A 152 11.02 1.04 -8.84
C LEU A 152 11.88 1.89 -7.90
N THR A 153 12.97 2.40 -8.44
CA THR A 153 13.94 3.20 -7.70
C THR A 153 14.15 4.54 -8.37
N VAL A 154 14.25 5.59 -7.55
CA VAL A 154 14.70 6.93 -7.96
C VAL A 154 16.02 7.23 -7.25
N GLY A 155 17.01 7.61 -8.00
CA GLY A 155 18.33 7.92 -7.43
C GLY A 155 19.20 8.77 -8.35
N CYS A 156 20.31 9.21 -7.82
CA CYS A 156 21.30 10.02 -8.51
C CYS A 156 22.32 9.14 -9.23
N THR A 157 22.52 9.36 -10.52
CA THR A 157 23.54 8.63 -11.30
C THR A 157 24.95 9.21 -11.14
N GLU A 158 25.10 10.40 -10.52
CA GLU A 158 26.38 11.05 -10.31
C GLU A 158 27.07 10.63 -9.01
N CYS A 159 26.33 10.62 -7.88
CA CYS A 159 26.88 10.22 -6.57
C CYS A 159 26.41 8.83 -6.10
N GLY A 160 25.38 8.26 -6.74
CA GLY A 160 24.84 6.95 -6.37
C GLY A 160 23.79 6.97 -5.25
N THR A 161 23.46 8.15 -4.71
CA THR A 161 22.46 8.29 -3.63
C THR A 161 21.08 7.87 -4.10
N ILE A 162 20.44 6.97 -3.36
CA ILE A 162 19.05 6.56 -3.59
C ILE A 162 18.13 7.50 -2.82
N GLN A 163 17.15 8.09 -3.54
CA GLN A 163 16.11 8.93 -2.95
C GLN A 163 14.97 8.08 -2.41
N VAL A 164 14.51 7.13 -3.21
CA VAL A 164 13.46 6.20 -2.87
C VAL A 164 13.62 4.90 -3.64
N SER A 165 13.36 3.78 -3.00
CA SER A 165 13.32 2.45 -3.61
C SER A 165 12.17 1.68 -2.98
N TYR A 166 11.19 1.26 -3.79
CA TYR A 166 9.97 0.63 -3.27
C TYR A 166 9.43 -0.43 -4.22
N PRO A 167 8.90 -1.56 -3.70
CA PRO A 167 8.20 -2.56 -4.53
C PRO A 167 7.04 -1.92 -5.30
N PHE A 168 6.97 -2.21 -6.60
CA PHE A 168 5.95 -1.65 -7.46
C PHE A 168 5.47 -2.73 -8.45
N PRO A 169 4.17 -3.00 -8.57
CA PRO A 169 3.66 -4.03 -9.48
C PRO A 169 4.01 -3.72 -10.94
N SER A 170 4.45 -4.74 -11.71
CA SER A 170 4.86 -4.59 -13.11
C SER A 170 3.76 -4.02 -14.02
N GLY A 171 2.49 -4.38 -13.78
CA GLY A 171 1.36 -3.79 -14.50
C GLY A 171 1.18 -2.28 -14.29
N GLY A 172 1.83 -1.71 -13.29
CA GLY A 172 1.93 -0.26 -13.13
C GLY A 172 2.83 0.43 -14.15
N LEU A 173 3.65 -0.32 -14.90
CA LEU A 173 4.55 0.21 -15.93
C LEU A 173 3.86 0.34 -17.29
N ASP A 174 2.77 -0.39 -17.50
CA ASP A 174 2.06 -0.45 -18.77
C ASP A 174 1.22 0.83 -19.00
N ASP A 175 1.08 1.19 -20.26
CA ASP A 175 0.21 2.27 -20.74
C ASP A 175 0.45 3.65 -20.09
N ARG A 176 1.66 3.89 -19.55
CA ARG A 176 2.04 5.17 -18.92
C ARG A 176 3.25 5.79 -19.59
N THR A 177 3.24 7.13 -19.68
CA THR A 177 4.48 7.88 -19.89
C THR A 177 5.35 7.80 -18.64
N THR A 178 6.63 8.13 -18.75
CA THR A 178 7.52 8.18 -17.57
C THR A 178 7.03 9.16 -16.50
N ASP A 179 6.47 10.29 -16.90
CA ASP A 179 5.93 11.28 -15.98
C ASP A 179 4.67 10.74 -15.25
N ASP A 180 3.75 10.09 -15.98
CA ASP A 180 2.58 9.44 -15.38
C ASP A 180 2.97 8.28 -14.47
N LEU A 181 4.02 7.52 -14.83
CA LEU A 181 4.58 6.46 -13.99
C LEU A 181 5.10 7.02 -12.68
N MET A 182 5.86 8.13 -12.73
CA MET A 182 6.43 8.74 -11.54
C MET A 182 5.34 9.34 -10.64
N GLN A 183 4.28 9.91 -11.19
CA GLN A 183 3.12 10.35 -10.41
C GLN A 183 2.39 9.17 -9.75
N ALA A 184 2.19 8.07 -10.48
CA ALA A 184 1.59 6.86 -9.92
C ALA A 184 2.45 6.28 -8.79
N PHE A 185 3.78 6.26 -8.96
CA PHE A 185 4.73 5.82 -7.96
C PHE A 185 4.70 6.70 -6.71
N HIS A 186 4.69 8.04 -6.88
CA HIS A 186 4.54 8.98 -5.78
C HIS A 186 3.30 8.66 -4.93
N HIS A 187 2.13 8.59 -5.55
CA HIS A 187 0.89 8.32 -4.83
C HIS A 187 0.89 6.95 -4.16
N TYR A 188 1.36 5.91 -4.88
CA TYR A 188 1.40 4.55 -4.34
C TYR A 188 2.27 4.46 -3.10
N VAL A 189 3.51 4.95 -3.17
CA VAL A 189 4.48 4.89 -2.06
C VAL A 189 4.01 5.77 -0.90
N ARG A 190 3.64 7.04 -1.18
CA ARG A 190 3.14 7.95 -0.16
C ARG A 190 2.00 7.34 0.64
N HIS A 191 0.97 6.80 -0.03
CA HIS A 191 -0.18 6.25 0.69
C HIS A 191 0.15 4.98 1.48
N HIS A 192 1.14 4.20 1.08
CA HIS A 192 1.64 3.08 1.89
C HIS A 192 2.31 3.56 3.18
N TYR A 193 3.13 4.62 3.11
CA TYR A 193 3.71 5.23 4.31
C TYR A 193 2.67 5.87 5.21
N CYS A 194 1.73 6.63 4.65
CA CYS A 194 0.65 7.25 5.42
C CYS A 194 -0.23 6.20 6.12
N LEU A 195 -0.63 5.12 5.41
CA LEU A 195 -1.37 4.02 6.05
C LEU A 195 -0.58 3.39 7.20
N ALA A 196 0.72 3.16 7.01
CA ALA A 196 1.57 2.58 8.06
C ALA A 196 1.71 3.51 9.25
N ALA A 197 1.87 4.82 9.04
CA ALA A 197 1.89 5.84 10.08
C ALA A 197 0.58 5.90 10.87
N ASP A 198 -0.56 5.72 10.17
CA ASP A 198 -1.90 5.62 10.78
C ASP A 198 -2.18 4.27 11.48
N GLY A 199 -1.17 3.40 11.60
CA GLY A 199 -1.31 2.10 12.25
C GLY A 199 -1.99 1.02 11.41
N VAL A 200 -2.14 1.22 10.09
CA VAL A 200 -2.80 0.30 9.17
C VAL A 200 -1.80 -0.31 8.19
N CYS A 201 -1.69 -1.64 8.18
CA CYS A 201 -0.80 -2.33 7.27
C CYS A 201 -1.28 -2.20 5.81
N PRO A 202 -0.47 -1.67 4.88
CA PRO A 202 -0.85 -1.54 3.47
C PRO A 202 -1.08 -2.88 2.77
N GLU A 203 -0.46 -3.97 3.26
CA GLU A 203 -0.58 -5.31 2.68
C GLU A 203 -1.82 -6.07 3.15
N CYS A 204 -2.09 -6.09 4.47
CA CYS A 204 -3.11 -6.96 5.05
C CYS A 204 -4.16 -6.21 5.89
N THR A 205 -4.09 -4.87 5.99
CA THR A 205 -4.95 -4.03 6.83
C THR A 205 -4.93 -4.40 8.32
N GLY A 206 -3.93 -5.18 8.75
CA GLY A 206 -3.69 -5.47 10.16
C GLY A 206 -3.10 -4.28 10.91
N SER A 207 -3.01 -4.38 12.22
CA SER A 207 -2.41 -3.35 13.07
C SER A 207 -0.91 -3.25 12.83
N VAL A 208 -0.41 -2.03 12.75
CA VAL A 208 1.02 -1.69 12.62
C VAL A 208 1.47 -1.00 13.89
N ASP A 209 2.58 -1.47 14.44
CA ASP A 209 3.30 -0.80 15.52
C ASP A 209 4.37 0.10 14.89
N THR A 210 4.31 1.38 15.19
CA THR A 210 5.22 2.42 14.66
C THR A 210 6.08 2.94 15.80
N SER A 211 7.38 3.11 15.55
CA SER A 211 8.32 3.65 16.56
C SER A 211 9.51 4.35 15.91
N LEU A 212 10.00 5.39 16.57
CA LEU A 212 11.30 5.96 16.27
C LEU A 212 12.39 4.94 16.60
N VAL A 213 13.39 4.85 15.74
CA VAL A 213 14.60 4.06 15.96
C VAL A 213 15.84 4.90 15.63
N ARG A 214 16.86 4.77 16.45
CA ARG A 214 18.16 5.39 16.21
C ARG A 214 19.22 4.32 16.02
N ASP A 215 19.98 4.43 14.95
CA ASP A 215 21.12 3.57 14.66
C ASP A 215 22.25 4.41 14.06
N PRO A 216 23.09 5.03 14.94
CA PRO A 216 24.16 5.93 14.50
C PRO A 216 25.28 5.22 13.73
N ASP A 217 25.28 3.90 13.68
CA ASP A 217 26.23 3.10 12.91
C ASP A 217 25.75 2.83 11.47
N ARG A 218 24.54 3.30 11.12
CA ARG A 218 24.04 3.21 9.75
C ARG A 218 24.57 4.34 8.87
N ASP A 219 24.97 3.97 7.67
CA ASP A 219 25.49 4.91 6.67
C ASP A 219 24.41 5.75 5.97
N ASP A 220 23.12 5.30 6.06
CA ASP A 220 22.00 5.88 5.30
C ASP A 220 21.05 6.75 6.14
N LEU A 221 20.70 6.32 7.34
CA LEU A 221 19.80 7.04 8.26
C LEU A 221 20.22 6.80 9.71
N ASP A 222 20.60 7.86 10.44
CA ASP A 222 20.85 7.82 11.91
C ASP A 222 19.51 7.69 12.65
N VAL A 223 18.49 8.44 12.20
CA VAL A 223 17.14 8.40 12.76
C VAL A 223 16.15 7.93 11.69
N ALA A 224 15.39 6.92 12.03
CA ALA A 224 14.37 6.35 11.15
C ALA A 224 13.08 6.04 11.91
N VAL A 225 11.99 5.88 11.17
CA VAL A 225 10.72 5.33 11.67
C VAL A 225 10.60 3.89 11.21
N ARG A 226 10.32 2.99 12.14
CA ARG A 226 10.07 1.58 11.85
C ARG A 226 8.60 1.25 12.05
N HIS A 227 7.99 0.65 11.03
CA HIS A 227 6.62 0.19 11.02
C HIS A 227 6.61 -1.34 10.92
N VAL A 228 5.95 -2.03 11.85
CA VAL A 228 5.91 -3.50 11.90
C VAL A 228 4.46 -3.96 12.04
N CYS A 229 3.99 -4.72 11.05
CA CYS A 229 2.67 -5.34 11.16
C CYS A 229 2.68 -6.57 12.05
N SER A 230 1.94 -6.53 13.15
CA SER A 230 1.80 -7.63 14.10
C SER A 230 1.11 -8.88 13.51
N ARG A 231 0.37 -8.72 12.38
CA ARG A 231 -0.40 -9.80 11.75
C ARG A 231 0.36 -10.55 10.65
N CYS A 232 0.94 -9.85 9.68
CA CYS A 232 1.59 -10.49 8.52
C CYS A 232 3.11 -10.41 8.55
N GLY A 233 3.70 -9.68 9.51
CA GLY A 233 5.13 -9.48 9.62
C GLY A 233 5.71 -8.50 8.60
N TYR A 234 4.85 -7.78 7.83
CA TYR A 234 5.32 -6.71 6.95
C TYR A 234 6.09 -5.67 7.74
N GLN A 235 7.25 -5.28 7.22
CA GLN A 235 8.10 -4.26 7.81
C GLN A 235 8.36 -3.17 6.78
N LEU A 236 8.21 -1.93 7.21
CA LEU A 236 8.53 -0.75 6.43
C LEU A 236 9.40 0.16 7.29
N GLN A 237 10.41 0.76 6.69
CA GLN A 237 11.24 1.78 7.31
C GLN A 237 11.16 3.06 6.50
N SER A 238 11.08 4.19 7.18
CA SER A 238 10.93 5.50 6.59
C SER A 238 11.81 6.53 7.30
N THR A 239 11.95 7.70 6.68
CA THR A 239 12.38 8.92 7.39
C THR A 239 11.23 9.43 8.26
N VAL A 240 11.53 10.29 9.22
CA VAL A 240 10.50 11.01 10.00
C VAL A 240 9.65 11.86 9.08
N GLY A 241 10.26 12.55 8.12
CA GLY A 241 9.56 13.46 7.21
C GLY A 241 8.47 12.80 6.39
N VAL A 242 8.73 11.65 5.77
CA VAL A 242 7.72 10.99 4.93
C VAL A 242 6.49 10.52 5.73
N THR A 243 6.64 10.21 7.02
CA THR A 243 5.52 9.84 7.89
C THR A 243 4.60 11.02 8.23
N LEU A 244 5.13 12.25 8.12
CA LEU A 244 4.40 13.48 8.42
C LEU A 244 3.75 14.13 7.19
N LEU A 245 3.80 13.48 6.01
CA LEU A 245 3.24 14.04 4.77
C LEU A 245 1.73 14.34 4.84
N ASP A 246 0.99 13.64 5.70
CA ASP A 246 -0.45 13.85 5.93
C ASP A 246 -0.74 14.60 7.25
N ASP A 247 0.30 15.03 8.00
CA ASP A 247 0.10 15.84 9.18
C ASP A 247 -0.50 17.21 8.83
N ALA A 248 -1.50 17.63 9.59
CA ALA A 248 -2.27 18.83 9.32
C ALA A 248 -1.42 20.12 9.35
N HIS A 249 -0.43 20.22 10.25
CA HIS A 249 0.45 21.39 10.35
C HIS A 249 1.40 21.44 9.16
N VAL A 250 1.93 20.30 8.74
CA VAL A 250 2.82 20.16 7.57
C VAL A 250 2.08 20.51 6.28
N LEU A 251 0.86 19.99 6.10
CA LEU A 251 0.03 20.29 4.94
C LEU A 251 -0.34 21.78 4.84
N VAL A 252 -0.78 22.37 5.95
CA VAL A 252 -1.15 23.81 6.00
C VAL A 252 0.06 24.69 5.74
N PHE A 253 1.19 24.42 6.39
CA PHE A 253 2.43 25.19 6.22
C PHE A 253 2.87 25.27 4.75
N HIS A 254 2.88 24.14 4.03
CA HIS A 254 3.26 24.10 2.61
C HIS A 254 2.19 24.73 1.71
N SER A 255 0.91 24.45 1.97
CA SER A 255 -0.20 24.98 1.16
C SER A 255 -0.28 26.51 1.21
N GLU A 256 -0.06 27.13 2.38
CA GLU A 256 -0.01 28.60 2.53
C GLU A 256 1.15 29.23 1.74
N ARG A 257 2.19 28.44 1.43
CA ARG A 257 3.36 28.85 0.65
C ARG A 257 3.31 28.40 -0.82
N GLY A 258 2.12 27.94 -1.26
CA GLY A 258 1.85 27.58 -2.65
C GLY A 258 2.38 26.20 -3.08
N VAL A 259 2.75 25.34 -2.14
CA VAL A 259 3.20 23.96 -2.40
C VAL A 259 2.10 22.99 -2.00
N ASP A 260 1.66 22.17 -2.95
CA ASP A 260 0.68 21.10 -2.71
C ASP A 260 1.40 19.75 -2.57
N LEU A 261 1.61 19.32 -1.33
CA LEU A 261 2.26 18.03 -1.00
C LEU A 261 1.49 16.80 -1.53
N ASN A 262 0.24 16.95 -1.96
CA ASN A 262 -0.52 15.82 -2.54
C ASN A 262 -0.15 15.55 -4.00
N THR A 263 0.37 16.54 -4.71
CA THR A 263 0.70 16.46 -6.12
C THR A 263 2.19 16.57 -6.42
N GLU A 264 2.93 17.27 -5.55
CA GLU A 264 4.38 17.37 -5.66
C GLU A 264 5.04 16.05 -5.21
N PRO A 265 5.91 15.42 -6.03
CA PRO A 265 6.61 14.21 -5.64
C PRO A 265 7.40 14.37 -4.34
N PHE A 266 7.19 13.48 -3.37
CA PHE A 266 7.80 13.60 -2.05
C PHE A 266 9.34 13.55 -2.08
N TRP A 267 9.95 12.96 -3.09
CA TRP A 267 11.42 12.97 -3.26
C TRP A 267 11.99 14.31 -3.75
N HIS A 268 11.15 15.31 -4.03
CA HIS A 268 11.59 16.69 -4.26
C HIS A 268 11.91 17.41 -2.94
N PHE A 269 11.52 16.82 -1.82
CA PHE A 269 11.77 17.36 -0.48
C PHE A 269 12.82 16.51 0.22
N ASP A 270 14.01 17.09 0.47
CA ASP A 270 15.11 16.39 1.14
C ASP A 270 14.75 15.92 2.55
N TRP A 271 13.91 16.66 3.27
CA TRP A 271 13.35 16.26 4.56
C TRP A 271 12.45 15.00 4.49
N CYS A 272 11.92 14.65 3.31
CA CYS A 272 11.17 13.39 3.11
C CYS A 272 12.08 12.18 2.84
N VAL A 273 13.28 12.39 2.29
CA VAL A 273 14.12 11.31 1.76
C VAL A 273 15.47 11.18 2.47
N SER A 274 15.72 12.03 3.47
CA SER A 274 16.90 11.99 4.31
C SER A 274 16.54 12.35 5.76
N ASP A 275 17.45 12.12 6.69
CA ASP A 275 17.33 12.55 8.09
C ASP A 275 18.15 13.82 8.40
N ARG A 276 18.67 14.52 7.37
CA ARG A 276 19.51 15.72 7.53
C ARG A 276 18.83 16.88 8.25
N HIS A 277 17.49 16.91 8.19
CA HIS A 277 16.64 17.91 8.85
C HIS A 277 16.06 17.43 10.16
N THR A 278 16.50 16.24 10.64
CA THR A 278 16.03 15.62 11.88
C THR A 278 17.13 15.70 12.94
N GLU A 279 16.84 16.37 14.05
CA GLU A 279 17.75 16.48 15.19
C GLU A 279 17.19 15.70 16.39
N VAL A 280 18.04 14.92 17.07
CA VAL A 280 17.67 14.23 18.31
C VAL A 280 17.64 15.25 19.46
N VAL A 281 16.46 15.45 20.05
CA VAL A 281 16.25 16.37 21.17
C VAL A 281 16.39 15.66 22.52
N SER A 282 15.95 14.41 22.59
CA SER A 282 16.05 13.55 23.78
C SER A 282 16.35 12.11 23.36
N GLU A 283 17.17 11.41 24.18
CA GLU A 283 17.53 10.00 23.97
C GLU A 283 16.64 9.03 24.77
N ASP A 284 16.01 9.50 25.85
CA ASP A 284 15.22 8.67 26.76
C ASP A 284 14.11 9.51 27.44
N PRO A 285 12.85 9.46 26.97
CA PRO A 285 12.40 8.84 25.72
C PRO A 285 13.04 9.47 24.49
N LEU A 286 13.10 8.72 23.37
CA LEU A 286 13.63 9.26 22.14
C LEU A 286 12.65 10.29 21.56
N GLU A 287 13.13 11.54 21.42
CA GLU A 287 12.37 12.63 20.80
C GLU A 287 13.24 13.29 19.73
N VAL A 288 12.62 13.69 18.64
CA VAL A 288 13.30 14.35 17.52
C VAL A 288 12.57 15.63 17.10
N GLU A 289 13.33 16.62 16.66
CA GLU A 289 12.80 17.81 15.98
C GLU A 289 13.11 17.71 14.48
N LEU A 290 12.07 17.78 13.65
CA LEU A 290 12.19 17.89 12.20
C LEU A 290 11.99 19.33 11.78
N THR A 291 12.92 19.89 11.02
CA THR A 291 12.83 21.23 10.41
C THR A 291 12.48 21.11 8.93
N LEU A 292 11.37 21.75 8.55
CA LEU A 292 10.84 21.79 7.18
C LEU A 292 10.98 23.21 6.63
N GLU A 293 11.63 23.37 5.49
CA GLU A 293 11.77 24.67 4.84
C GLU A 293 10.81 24.81 3.65
N CYS A 294 10.09 25.93 3.58
CA CYS A 294 9.22 26.26 2.44
C CYS A 294 9.07 27.77 2.31
N GLY A 295 9.30 28.31 1.11
CA GLY A 295 9.10 29.74 0.82
C GLY A 295 10.02 30.69 1.59
N GLY A 296 11.11 30.19 2.18
CA GLY A 296 12.05 30.93 3.01
C GLY A 296 11.69 30.97 4.49
N ASP A 297 10.60 30.32 4.91
CA ASP A 297 10.22 30.12 6.30
C ASP A 297 10.47 28.67 6.73
N GLU A 298 10.52 28.43 8.04
CA GLU A 298 10.71 27.12 8.64
C GLU A 298 9.50 26.70 9.47
N LEU A 299 9.12 25.42 9.38
CA LEU A 299 8.25 24.75 10.34
C LEU A 299 9.10 23.74 11.12
N ARG A 300 9.14 23.88 12.44
CA ARG A 300 9.73 22.90 13.35
C ARG A 300 8.66 22.02 13.93
N VAL A 301 8.86 20.72 13.88
CA VAL A 301 7.93 19.70 14.32
C VAL A 301 8.62 18.79 15.33
N LEU A 302 8.16 18.79 16.57
CA LEU A 302 8.66 17.90 17.62
C LEU A 302 7.83 16.59 17.60
N VAL A 303 8.52 15.47 17.59
CA VAL A 303 7.95 14.13 17.46
C VAL A 303 8.47 13.23 18.56
N ASP A 304 7.58 12.51 19.24
CA ASP A 304 7.92 11.55 20.29
C ASP A 304 8.27 10.15 19.75
N ASP A 305 8.61 9.20 20.63
CA ASP A 305 9.02 7.85 20.31
C ASP A 305 7.93 6.99 19.63
N ASP A 306 6.66 7.35 19.80
CA ASP A 306 5.51 6.76 19.11
C ASP A 306 5.18 7.47 17.77
N VAL A 307 6.05 8.40 17.33
CA VAL A 307 5.90 9.21 16.11
C VAL A 307 4.68 10.12 16.14
N THR A 308 4.31 10.59 17.34
CA THR A 308 3.24 11.58 17.53
C THR A 308 3.83 12.99 17.54
N VAL A 309 3.21 13.90 16.79
CA VAL A 309 3.56 15.32 16.82
C VAL A 309 3.14 15.90 18.16
N THR A 310 4.10 16.33 18.96
CA THR A 310 3.86 16.87 20.32
C THR A 310 3.89 18.40 20.38
N ASP A 311 4.64 19.05 19.47
CA ASP A 311 4.69 20.50 19.34
C ASP A 311 5.05 20.93 17.93
N THR A 312 4.63 22.15 17.54
CA THR A 312 4.99 22.75 16.24
C THR A 312 5.26 24.24 16.40
N ALA A 313 6.25 24.76 15.68
CA ALA A 313 6.57 26.17 15.65
C ALA A 313 6.92 26.66 14.25
N VAL A 314 6.28 27.73 13.78
CA VAL A 314 6.64 28.40 12.52
C VAL A 314 7.62 29.54 12.83
N VAL A 315 8.74 29.54 12.10
CA VAL A 315 9.75 30.62 12.14
C VAL A 315 9.71 31.34 10.80
N GLU A 316 9.19 32.57 10.82
CA GLU A 316 9.14 33.41 9.62
C GLU A 316 10.46 34.17 9.45
N HIS A 317 11.11 34.02 8.30
CA HIS A 317 12.26 34.82 7.94
C HIS A 317 11.81 36.03 7.12
N LEU A 318 11.82 37.20 7.76
CA LEU A 318 11.51 38.49 7.11
C LEU A 318 12.46 38.68 5.92
N SER A 319 11.93 38.57 4.70
CA SER A 319 12.64 38.94 3.48
C SER A 319 13.00 40.45 3.58
N ASN A 320 14.28 40.76 3.67
CA ASN A 320 14.77 42.14 3.63
C ASN A 320 14.70 42.74 2.24
#